data_b0c5a0e8690c7677abfb915a34168a3b
#
_entry.id   b0c5a0e8690c7677abfb915a34168a3b
#
_cell.length_a   1.000
_cell.length_b   1.000
_cell.length_c   1.000
_cell.angle_alpha   90.00
_cell.angle_beta   90.00
_cell.angle_gamma   90.00
#
_symmetry.space_group_name_H-M   'P 1'
#
loop_
_entity.id
_entity.type
_entity.pdbx_description
1 polymer ?
#
loop_
_entity_poly.entity_id
_entity_poly.type
_entity_poly.pdbx_seq_one_letter_code
_entity_poly.pdbx_strand_id
1 'polypeptide(L)'
;MEIFDYDNILLLPRKCRVESRSECDTSVELGGRKFRLPVVPANMKTVVNEKICTWMAQNGYFYVMHRFDLDNVQFVREMHAKGLFASISLGVKGPDYDTVNKLVVEGLTPEYITIDIAHGHAESVHKMIQTLKEKLPKSFIIAGNVGTPEAIIDLENWGADATKVGIGPGKVCITKLKTGFGTGGWQLSALKWCARVATKPIIADGGIREHGDIAKSIRFGATMIMIGSMLAGHEESPGATVEVDGKLFKEYYGSASDFNKGEYKHVEGKRILEPIKGHLANTLIEMEQDTQSSISNSGGTKLMDIRKVNYVILGGDNAGEHLLM
;
A
#
# COMPACT_ATOMS: atom_id res chain seq x y z
N MET A 1 22.50 2.29 -12.56
CA MET A 1 21.51 1.69 -11.62
C MET A 1 21.03 0.39 -12.23
N GLU A 2 21.00 -0.71 -11.46
CA GLU A 2 20.36 -1.95 -11.93
C GLU A 2 18.86 -1.72 -12.08
N ILE A 3 18.28 -2.15 -13.19
CA ILE A 3 16.83 -2.04 -13.46
C ILE A 3 16.23 -3.43 -13.46
N PHE A 4 15.28 -3.65 -12.56
CA PHE A 4 14.50 -4.88 -12.43
C PHE A 4 13.14 -4.55 -11.81
N ASP A 5 12.20 -5.46 -11.96
CA ASP A 5 10.91 -5.41 -11.28
C ASP A 5 10.59 -6.77 -10.68
N TYR A 6 9.42 -6.96 -10.14
CA TYR A 6 8.99 -8.17 -9.44
C TYR A 6 9.16 -9.45 -10.28
N ASP A 7 8.88 -9.37 -11.59
CA ASP A 7 8.85 -10.53 -12.48
C ASP A 7 10.25 -11.09 -12.82
N ASN A 8 11.30 -10.28 -12.73
CA ASN A 8 12.63 -10.67 -13.19
C ASN A 8 13.68 -10.73 -12.08
N ILE A 9 13.25 -10.99 -10.85
CA ILE A 9 14.15 -11.15 -9.71
C ILE A 9 13.69 -12.31 -8.82
N LEU A 10 14.64 -13.05 -8.26
CA LEU A 10 14.40 -14.04 -7.23
C LEU A 10 15.35 -13.85 -6.05
N LEU A 11 14.84 -14.09 -4.85
CA LEU A 11 15.63 -14.09 -3.62
C LEU A 11 16.31 -15.44 -3.45
N LEU A 12 17.57 -15.44 -2.99
CA LEU A 12 18.34 -16.67 -2.79
C LEU A 12 18.11 -17.22 -1.38
N PRO A 13 17.74 -18.49 -1.26
CA PRO A 13 17.46 -19.10 0.03
C PRO A 13 18.75 -19.27 0.86
N ARG A 14 18.58 -19.27 2.17
CA ARG A 14 19.61 -19.56 3.16
C ARG A 14 19.24 -20.80 3.97
N LYS A 15 20.19 -21.33 4.74
CA LYS A 15 19.95 -22.46 5.64
C LYS A 15 18.78 -22.13 6.60
N CYS A 16 17.72 -22.92 6.53
CA CYS A 16 16.58 -22.84 7.42
C CYS A 16 16.99 -23.12 8.87
N ARG A 17 16.40 -22.41 9.83
CA ARG A 17 16.70 -22.51 11.27
C ARG A 17 15.49 -22.87 12.12
N VAL A 18 14.30 -22.95 11.52
CA VAL A 18 13.05 -23.28 12.21
C VAL A 18 12.64 -24.73 11.87
N GLU A 19 11.96 -25.38 12.78
CA GLU A 19 11.38 -26.71 12.55
C GLU A 19 10.06 -26.61 11.81
N SER A 20 9.27 -25.60 12.15
CA SER A 20 8.01 -25.27 11.48
C SER A 20 8.02 -23.81 11.00
N ARG A 21 7.48 -23.57 9.80
CA ARG A 21 7.28 -22.22 9.24
C ARG A 21 6.40 -21.35 10.13
N SER A 22 5.46 -21.97 10.87
CA SER A 22 4.58 -21.27 11.81
C SER A 22 5.31 -20.58 12.98
N GLU A 23 6.58 -20.92 13.21
CA GLU A 23 7.44 -20.23 14.18
C GLU A 23 7.93 -18.86 13.69
N CYS A 24 7.78 -18.58 12.39
CA CYS A 24 8.22 -17.32 11.81
C CYS A 24 7.23 -16.20 12.11
N ASP A 25 7.75 -15.09 12.65
CA ASP A 25 6.97 -13.89 12.99
C ASP A 25 6.87 -12.96 11.78
N THR A 26 5.67 -12.84 11.22
CA THR A 26 5.33 -11.95 10.08
C THR A 26 5.03 -10.53 10.51
N SER A 27 4.96 -10.26 11.80
CA SER A 27 4.53 -8.96 12.30
C SER A 27 5.51 -7.83 11.98
N VAL A 28 4.97 -6.64 11.91
CA VAL A 28 5.69 -5.41 11.60
C VAL A 28 5.22 -4.30 12.53
N GLU A 29 6.13 -3.39 12.88
CA GLU A 29 5.80 -2.19 13.62
C GLU A 29 5.73 -0.98 12.68
N LEU A 30 4.70 -0.15 12.86
CA LEU A 30 4.53 1.13 12.19
C LEU A 30 3.89 2.15 13.15
N GLY A 31 4.56 3.28 13.37
CA GLY A 31 4.04 4.33 14.24
C GLY A 31 3.81 3.90 15.68
N GLY A 32 4.66 3.03 16.23
CA GLY A 32 4.57 2.53 17.60
C GLY A 32 3.51 1.45 17.82
N ARG A 33 2.82 0.99 16.75
CA ARG A 33 1.83 -0.08 16.79
C ARG A 33 2.31 -1.29 16.00
N LYS A 34 2.12 -2.48 16.56
CA LYS A 34 2.44 -3.75 15.92
C LYS A 34 1.25 -4.25 15.10
N PHE A 35 1.51 -4.64 13.86
CA PHE A 35 0.53 -5.23 12.94
C PHE A 35 0.93 -6.66 12.60
N ARG A 36 -0.06 -7.50 12.36
CA ARG A 36 0.08 -8.94 12.14
C ARG A 36 0.84 -9.28 10.85
N LEU A 37 0.68 -8.46 9.81
CA LEU A 37 1.25 -8.69 8.47
C LEU A 37 1.66 -7.35 7.86
N PRO A 38 2.76 -7.27 7.07
CA PRO A 38 3.20 -6.02 6.44
C PRO A 38 2.38 -5.64 5.20
N VAL A 39 1.11 -5.96 5.17
CA VAL A 39 0.21 -5.72 4.04
C VAL A 39 -0.87 -4.73 4.41
N VAL A 40 -1.13 -3.78 3.53
CA VAL A 40 -2.21 -2.81 3.66
C VAL A 40 -3.04 -2.78 2.37
N PRO A 41 -4.38 -2.89 2.44
CA PRO A 41 -5.23 -2.72 1.27
C PRO A 41 -5.09 -1.30 0.70
N ALA A 42 -5.05 -1.18 -0.62
CA ALA A 42 -5.03 0.13 -1.27
C ALA A 42 -6.26 0.96 -0.88
N ASN A 43 -6.04 2.23 -0.54
CA ASN A 43 -7.07 3.17 -0.10
C ASN A 43 -7.95 3.67 -1.27
N MET A 44 -8.66 2.73 -1.89
CA MET A 44 -9.50 2.93 -3.08
C MET A 44 -10.94 2.52 -2.80
N LYS A 45 -11.93 3.22 -3.38
CA LYS A 45 -13.37 2.94 -3.22
C LYS A 45 -13.77 1.50 -3.54
N THR A 46 -13.01 0.82 -4.40
CA THR A 46 -13.28 -0.57 -4.81
C THR A 46 -12.50 -1.60 -3.99
N VAL A 47 -11.67 -1.18 -3.04
CA VAL A 47 -10.84 -2.07 -2.22
C VAL A 47 -11.24 -2.02 -0.75
N VAL A 48 -11.51 -0.83 -0.20
CA VAL A 48 -11.84 -0.63 1.21
C VAL A 48 -13.12 0.16 1.40
N ASN A 49 -13.80 -0.10 2.51
CA ASN A 49 -14.91 0.67 3.05
C ASN A 49 -14.87 0.59 4.59
N GLU A 50 -15.83 1.21 5.28
CA GLU A 50 -15.89 1.26 6.74
C GLU A 50 -15.92 -0.14 7.38
N LYS A 51 -16.62 -1.09 6.77
CA LYS A 51 -16.73 -2.48 7.27
C LYS A 51 -15.39 -3.20 7.20
N ILE A 52 -14.71 -3.12 6.05
CA ILE A 52 -13.39 -3.74 5.85
C ILE A 52 -12.37 -3.09 6.78
N CYS A 53 -12.31 -1.76 6.86
CA CYS A 53 -11.37 -1.05 7.74
C CYS A 53 -11.59 -1.39 9.21
N THR A 54 -12.85 -1.46 9.66
CA THR A 54 -13.18 -1.89 11.02
C THR A 54 -12.71 -3.32 11.28
N TRP A 55 -12.99 -4.24 10.35
CA TRP A 55 -12.57 -5.64 10.46
C TRP A 55 -11.02 -5.77 10.47
N MET A 56 -10.32 -5.02 9.61
CA MET A 56 -8.85 -4.99 9.59
C MET A 56 -8.28 -4.55 10.94
N ALA A 57 -8.79 -3.46 11.51
CA ALA A 57 -8.36 -2.97 12.82
C ALA A 57 -8.61 -3.98 13.94
N GLN A 58 -9.77 -4.63 13.94
CA GLN A 58 -10.14 -5.65 14.94
C GLN A 58 -9.26 -6.90 14.88
N ASN A 59 -8.72 -7.21 13.70
CA ASN A 59 -7.91 -8.41 13.47
C ASN A 59 -6.39 -8.15 13.43
N GLY A 60 -5.96 -6.96 13.85
CA GLY A 60 -4.53 -6.61 13.97
C GLY A 60 -3.84 -6.28 12.66
N TYR A 61 -4.60 -5.93 11.62
CA TYR A 61 -4.06 -5.48 10.33
C TYR A 61 -4.07 -3.97 10.22
N PHE A 62 -3.10 -3.42 9.49
CA PHE A 62 -3.09 -2.01 9.11
C PHE A 62 -4.03 -1.77 7.94
N TYR A 63 -4.68 -0.63 7.94
CA TYR A 63 -5.53 -0.14 6.87
C TYR A 63 -5.34 1.36 6.65
N VAL A 64 -5.74 1.84 5.49
CA VAL A 64 -5.92 3.26 5.19
C VAL A 64 -7.29 3.44 4.56
N MET A 65 -8.16 4.24 5.19
CA MET A 65 -9.47 4.55 4.61
C MET A 65 -9.31 5.51 3.44
N HIS A 66 -10.05 5.30 2.35
CA HIS A 66 -10.06 6.22 1.22
C HIS A 66 -10.72 7.56 1.55
N ARG A 67 -10.54 8.57 0.70
CA ARG A 67 -11.03 9.94 0.89
C ARG A 67 -12.16 10.37 -0.03
N PHE A 68 -12.77 9.44 -0.76
CA PHE A 68 -13.75 9.74 -1.81
C PHE A 68 -15.17 9.45 -1.33
N ASP A 69 -16.08 10.46 -1.49
CA ASP A 69 -17.51 10.36 -1.13
C ASP A 69 -17.73 9.82 0.30
N LEU A 70 -16.95 10.31 1.25
CA LEU A 70 -16.90 9.82 2.63
C LEU A 70 -16.65 10.99 3.59
N ASP A 71 -17.33 10.97 4.74
CA ASP A 71 -17.02 11.85 5.87
C ASP A 71 -15.94 11.18 6.76
N ASN A 72 -14.68 11.56 6.54
CA ASN A 72 -13.57 11.06 7.33
C ASN A 72 -13.63 11.45 8.81
N VAL A 73 -14.26 12.57 9.16
CA VAL A 73 -14.45 12.99 10.57
C VAL A 73 -15.40 12.02 11.27
N GLN A 74 -16.51 11.69 10.64
CA GLN A 74 -17.46 10.69 11.14
C GLN A 74 -16.80 9.33 11.29
N PHE A 75 -16.03 8.90 10.29
CA PHE A 75 -15.30 7.63 10.34
C PHE A 75 -14.32 7.56 11.54
N VAL A 76 -13.54 8.61 11.78
CA VAL A 76 -12.63 8.68 12.94
C VAL A 76 -13.42 8.57 14.26
N ARG A 77 -14.53 9.30 14.37
CA ARG A 77 -15.39 9.27 15.56
C ARG A 77 -15.92 7.85 15.83
N GLU A 78 -16.37 7.16 14.80
CA GLU A 78 -16.90 5.78 14.91
C GLU A 78 -15.81 4.78 15.27
N MET A 79 -14.61 4.89 14.72
CA MET A 79 -13.49 4.02 15.06
C MET A 79 -13.08 4.22 16.54
N HIS A 80 -12.96 5.47 16.99
CA HIS A 80 -12.64 5.77 18.39
C HIS A 80 -13.74 5.32 19.34
N ALA A 81 -15.01 5.45 18.96
CA ALA A 81 -16.14 4.93 19.77
C ALA A 81 -16.10 3.39 19.96
N LYS A 82 -15.48 2.68 19.00
CA LYS A 82 -15.26 1.22 19.07
C LYS A 82 -13.95 0.84 19.79
N GLY A 83 -13.17 1.83 20.27
CA GLY A 83 -11.84 1.59 20.85
C GLY A 83 -10.78 1.14 19.83
N LEU A 84 -10.99 1.45 18.55
CA LEU A 84 -10.11 1.07 17.45
C LEU A 84 -9.29 2.28 16.98
N PHE A 85 -8.09 2.03 16.44
CA PHE A 85 -7.31 3.09 15.81
C PHE A 85 -7.96 3.57 14.52
N ALA A 86 -7.81 4.86 14.22
CA ALA A 86 -8.27 5.47 12.99
C ALA A 86 -7.10 5.80 12.07
N SER A 87 -7.21 5.36 10.81
CA SER A 87 -6.27 5.65 9.74
C SER A 87 -7.05 6.13 8.52
N ILE A 88 -6.83 7.39 8.16
CA ILE A 88 -7.54 8.06 7.07
C ILE A 88 -6.58 8.51 5.98
N SER A 89 -7.11 8.87 4.82
CA SER A 89 -6.36 9.57 3.77
C SER A 89 -6.94 10.96 3.50
N LEU A 90 -6.07 11.87 3.11
CA LEU A 90 -6.38 13.24 2.73
C LEU A 90 -5.70 13.58 1.39
N GLY A 91 -6.31 14.49 0.63
CA GLY A 91 -5.64 15.21 -0.45
C GLY A 91 -4.97 16.48 0.06
N VAL A 92 -4.88 17.48 -0.82
CA VAL A 92 -4.19 18.76 -0.55
C VAL A 92 -5.01 19.98 -0.97
N LYS A 93 -6.33 19.80 -1.10
CA LYS A 93 -7.26 20.86 -1.53
C LYS A 93 -8.05 21.44 -0.34
N GLY A 94 -8.81 22.51 -0.59
CA GLY A 94 -9.63 23.15 0.43
C GLY A 94 -10.46 22.21 1.30
N PRO A 95 -11.26 21.28 0.74
CA PRO A 95 -12.05 20.33 1.52
C PRO A 95 -11.21 19.43 2.46
N ASP A 96 -9.95 19.12 2.10
CA ASP A 96 -9.05 18.35 2.95
C ASP A 96 -8.62 19.17 4.17
N TYR A 97 -8.31 20.45 3.99
CA TYR A 97 -8.04 21.38 5.11
C TYR A 97 -9.27 21.59 6.00
N ASP A 98 -10.48 21.63 5.42
CA ASP A 98 -11.73 21.70 6.19
C ASP A 98 -11.90 20.45 7.06
N THR A 99 -11.56 19.27 6.55
CA THR A 99 -11.55 18.02 7.31
C THR A 99 -10.58 18.10 8.48
N VAL A 100 -9.35 18.58 8.28
CA VAL A 100 -8.37 18.79 9.35
C VAL A 100 -8.92 19.75 10.42
N ASN A 101 -9.50 20.89 10.02
CA ASN A 101 -10.07 21.84 10.95
C ASN A 101 -11.23 21.25 11.77
N LYS A 102 -12.11 20.46 11.16
CA LYS A 102 -13.22 19.77 11.86
C LYS A 102 -12.67 18.75 12.88
N LEU A 103 -11.67 17.96 12.52
CA LEU A 103 -11.01 17.03 13.45
C LEU A 103 -10.49 17.77 14.69
N VAL A 104 -9.82 18.92 14.48
CA VAL A 104 -9.29 19.74 15.58
C VAL A 104 -10.42 20.29 16.47
N VAL A 105 -11.48 20.84 15.87
CA VAL A 105 -12.64 21.41 16.61
C VAL A 105 -13.34 20.34 17.45
N GLU A 106 -13.44 19.12 16.94
CA GLU A 106 -14.07 18.00 17.65
C GLU A 106 -13.10 17.26 18.61
N GLY A 107 -11.85 17.66 18.68
CA GLY A 107 -10.86 17.01 19.53
C GLY A 107 -10.51 15.57 19.09
N LEU A 108 -10.70 15.25 17.80
CA LEU A 108 -10.42 13.96 17.21
C LEU A 108 -9.02 13.95 16.60
N THR A 109 -8.20 12.97 16.99
CA THR A 109 -6.85 12.78 16.44
C THR A 109 -6.75 11.39 15.84
N PRO A 110 -6.81 11.25 14.50
CA PRO A 110 -6.51 9.98 13.84
C PRO A 110 -5.08 9.54 14.18
N GLU A 111 -4.87 8.28 14.44
CA GLU A 111 -3.53 7.73 14.70
C GLU A 111 -2.64 7.80 13.47
N TYR A 112 -3.22 7.64 12.27
CA TYR A 112 -2.51 7.71 10.99
C TYR A 112 -3.26 8.60 10.01
N ILE A 113 -2.50 9.43 9.30
CA ILE A 113 -3.01 10.23 8.18
C ILE A 113 -2.10 10.02 6.98
N THR A 114 -2.67 9.54 5.88
CA THR A 114 -1.97 9.37 4.61
C THR A 114 -2.33 10.54 3.68
N ILE A 115 -1.34 11.33 3.30
CA ILE A 115 -1.48 12.31 2.22
C ILE A 115 -1.35 11.55 0.91
N ASP A 116 -2.42 11.48 0.13
CA ASP A 116 -2.57 10.62 -1.03
C ASP A 116 -2.86 11.43 -2.28
N ILE A 117 -1.83 11.70 -3.08
CA ILE A 117 -1.92 12.35 -4.38
C ILE A 117 -1.02 11.67 -5.42
N ALA A 118 -1.36 11.82 -6.70
CA ALA A 118 -0.67 11.14 -7.79
C ALA A 118 0.82 11.49 -7.89
N HIS A 119 1.20 12.74 -7.58
CA HIS A 119 2.57 13.24 -7.57
C HIS A 119 2.85 13.93 -6.22
N GLY A 120 3.40 13.16 -5.28
CA GLY A 120 3.59 13.57 -3.90
C GLY A 120 4.77 14.51 -3.64
N HIS A 121 5.73 14.57 -4.54
CA HIS A 121 6.84 15.53 -4.47
C HIS A 121 6.38 16.91 -4.96
N ALA A 122 5.57 17.58 -4.16
CA ALA A 122 4.88 18.81 -4.53
C ALA A 122 4.77 19.78 -3.34
N GLU A 123 4.83 21.08 -3.63
CA GLU A 123 4.71 22.15 -2.64
C GLU A 123 3.39 22.08 -1.84
N SER A 124 2.30 21.62 -2.49
CA SER A 124 1.03 21.42 -1.82
C SER A 124 1.07 20.31 -0.77
N VAL A 125 1.88 19.28 -0.97
CA VAL A 125 2.12 18.21 0.02
C VAL A 125 2.96 18.75 1.19
N HIS A 126 4.01 19.53 0.91
CA HIS A 126 4.78 20.22 1.94
C HIS A 126 3.88 21.04 2.87
N LYS A 127 3.01 21.89 2.30
CA LYS A 127 2.05 22.69 3.08
C LYS A 127 1.10 21.85 3.92
N MET A 128 0.57 20.75 3.37
CA MET A 128 -0.31 19.84 4.11
C MET A 128 0.44 19.16 5.26
N ILE A 129 1.66 18.68 5.04
CA ILE A 129 2.49 18.09 6.11
C ILE A 129 2.69 19.10 7.25
N GLN A 130 3.07 20.34 6.93
CA GLN A 130 3.25 21.41 7.93
C GLN A 130 1.97 21.65 8.73
N THR A 131 0.82 21.76 8.04
CA THR A 131 -0.49 21.95 8.68
C THR A 131 -0.82 20.79 9.63
N LEU A 132 -0.58 19.56 9.21
CA LEU A 132 -0.84 18.38 10.05
C LEU A 132 0.10 18.31 11.27
N LYS A 133 1.38 18.63 11.11
CA LYS A 133 2.33 18.67 12.21
C LYS A 133 1.99 19.77 13.24
N GLU A 134 1.44 20.87 12.78
CA GLU A 134 0.99 21.96 13.68
C GLU A 134 -0.33 21.59 14.40
N LYS A 135 -1.34 21.11 13.64
CA LYS A 135 -2.71 20.95 14.15
C LYS A 135 -3.01 19.59 14.76
N LEU A 136 -2.36 18.53 14.26
CA LEU A 136 -2.53 17.14 14.67
C LEU A 136 -1.16 16.48 14.94
N PRO A 137 -0.33 17.02 15.84
CA PRO A 137 1.07 16.62 16.03
C PRO A 137 1.25 15.16 16.50
N LYS A 138 0.20 14.54 17.02
CA LYS A 138 0.23 13.13 17.47
C LYS A 138 -0.06 12.13 16.36
N SER A 139 -0.57 12.59 15.21
CA SER A 139 -0.84 11.72 14.08
C SER A 139 0.46 11.31 13.39
N PHE A 140 0.57 10.03 13.03
CA PHE A 140 1.64 9.50 12.20
C PHE A 140 1.34 9.82 10.73
N ILE A 141 2.19 10.62 10.08
CA ILE A 141 1.97 11.15 8.74
C ILE A 141 2.69 10.30 7.70
N ILE A 142 1.92 9.70 6.80
CA ILE A 142 2.41 9.00 5.62
C ILE A 142 2.20 9.92 4.42
N ALA A 143 3.24 10.17 3.63
CA ALA A 143 3.12 11.06 2.47
C ALA A 143 3.53 10.35 1.17
N GLY A 144 2.78 10.58 0.10
CA GLY A 144 3.04 10.02 -1.22
C GLY A 144 2.04 10.51 -2.28
N ASN A 145 2.20 10.00 -3.52
CA ASN A 145 3.17 8.98 -3.91
C ASN A 145 4.41 9.62 -4.53
N VAL A 146 5.54 8.98 -4.31
CA VAL A 146 6.84 9.44 -4.81
C VAL A 146 7.61 8.27 -5.43
N GLY A 147 8.70 8.57 -6.15
CA GLY A 147 9.48 7.53 -6.84
C GLY A 147 10.98 7.84 -6.95
N THR A 148 11.50 8.87 -6.26
CA THR A 148 12.91 9.29 -6.33
C THR A 148 13.52 9.52 -4.96
N PRO A 149 14.84 9.36 -4.80
CA PRO A 149 15.54 9.67 -3.55
C PRO A 149 15.38 11.12 -3.10
N GLU A 150 15.39 12.08 -4.01
CA GLU A 150 15.17 13.49 -3.68
C GLU A 150 13.81 13.70 -3.01
N ALA A 151 12.77 13.06 -3.54
CA ALA A 151 11.44 13.14 -2.95
C ALA A 151 11.39 12.54 -1.54
N ILE A 152 12.08 11.42 -1.30
CA ILE A 152 12.18 10.82 0.05
C ILE A 152 12.81 11.80 1.03
N ILE A 153 13.96 12.38 0.66
CA ILE A 153 14.69 13.34 1.50
C ILE A 153 13.80 14.55 1.82
N ASP A 154 13.14 15.12 0.81
CA ASP A 154 12.29 16.29 1.01
C ASP A 154 11.08 15.98 1.88
N LEU A 155 10.35 14.89 1.62
CA LEU A 155 9.19 14.51 2.41
C LEU A 155 9.56 14.25 3.89
N GLU A 156 10.67 13.56 4.15
CA GLU A 156 11.16 13.36 5.52
C GLU A 156 11.56 14.69 6.19
N ASN A 157 12.23 15.58 5.46
CA ASN A 157 12.61 16.90 5.95
C ASN A 157 11.39 17.81 6.22
N TRP A 158 10.32 17.66 5.45
CA TRP A 158 9.05 18.38 5.67
C TRP A 158 8.28 17.85 6.88
N GLY A 159 8.64 16.67 7.38
CA GLY A 159 8.09 16.10 8.61
C GLY A 159 7.22 14.86 8.41
N ALA A 160 7.24 14.23 7.24
CA ALA A 160 6.59 12.93 7.04
C ALA A 160 7.22 11.86 7.94
N ASP A 161 6.41 11.02 8.57
CA ASP A 161 6.85 9.93 9.43
C ASP A 161 7.07 8.63 8.63
N ALA A 162 6.50 8.54 7.44
CA ALA A 162 6.74 7.50 6.44
C ALA A 162 6.46 8.04 5.03
N THR A 163 7.03 7.40 4.02
CA THR A 163 6.81 7.76 2.63
C THR A 163 6.16 6.60 1.86
N LYS A 164 5.32 6.91 0.89
CA LYS A 164 4.65 5.92 0.03
C LYS A 164 5.26 5.99 -1.37
N VAL A 165 5.96 4.91 -1.76
CA VAL A 165 6.74 4.82 -3.01
C VAL A 165 5.98 4.01 -4.04
N GLY A 166 5.71 4.63 -5.19
CA GLY A 166 5.06 4.01 -6.34
C GLY A 166 4.25 5.01 -7.14
N ILE A 167 4.66 5.28 -8.36
CA ILE A 167 3.95 6.14 -9.32
C ILE A 167 3.53 5.28 -10.49
N GLY A 168 2.27 4.87 -10.50
CA GLY A 168 1.65 4.14 -11.57
C GLY A 168 2.06 2.67 -11.80
N PRO A 169 2.56 1.90 -10.82
CA PRO A 169 2.86 0.49 -11.03
C PRO A 169 1.63 -0.41 -10.93
N GLY A 170 0.52 0.11 -10.41
CA GLY A 170 -0.72 -0.63 -10.20
C GLY A 170 -1.38 -1.10 -11.50
N LYS A 171 -2.11 -2.21 -11.44
CA LYS A 171 -2.78 -2.87 -12.57
C LYS A 171 -3.79 -1.97 -13.30
N VAL A 172 -4.43 -1.06 -12.59
CA VAL A 172 -5.42 -0.12 -13.14
C VAL A 172 -4.86 1.28 -13.41
N CYS A 173 -3.59 1.52 -13.12
CA CYS A 173 -2.95 2.79 -13.40
C CYS A 173 -2.42 2.85 -14.83
N ILE A 174 -2.66 3.97 -15.52
CA ILE A 174 -2.18 4.23 -16.88
C ILE A 174 -1.30 5.48 -16.97
N THR A 175 -0.81 5.97 -15.84
CA THR A 175 0.04 7.18 -15.77
C THR A 175 1.21 7.13 -16.74
N LYS A 176 1.96 6.01 -16.76
CA LYS A 176 3.10 5.88 -17.69
C LYS A 176 2.71 5.98 -19.15
N LEU A 177 1.52 5.50 -19.52
CA LEU A 177 1.03 5.56 -20.90
C LEU A 177 0.56 6.95 -21.30
N LYS A 178 0.09 7.74 -20.33
CA LYS A 178 -0.45 9.08 -20.56
C LYS A 178 0.61 10.18 -20.44
N THR A 179 1.57 10.01 -19.55
CA THR A 179 2.50 11.08 -19.18
C THR A 179 3.97 10.76 -19.52
N GLY A 180 4.32 9.48 -19.72
CA GLY A 180 5.70 9.03 -19.86
C GLY A 180 6.47 8.93 -18.54
N PHE A 181 5.82 9.23 -17.40
CA PHE A 181 6.42 9.17 -16.08
C PHE A 181 5.87 7.98 -15.27
N GLY A 182 6.67 7.50 -14.31
CA GLY A 182 6.22 6.48 -13.36
C GLY A 182 7.29 5.46 -13.00
N THR A 183 6.90 4.56 -12.10
CA THR A 183 7.73 3.44 -11.61
C THR A 183 7.25 2.08 -12.15
N GLY A 184 6.20 2.06 -12.94
CA GLY A 184 5.67 0.82 -13.53
C GLY A 184 6.65 0.16 -14.51
N GLY A 185 6.99 -1.12 -14.25
CA GLY A 185 8.00 -1.89 -14.97
C GLY A 185 9.39 -1.83 -14.32
N TRP A 186 9.57 -1.03 -13.24
CA TRP A 186 10.80 -0.96 -12.45
C TRP A 186 10.55 -0.55 -10.98
N GLN A 187 9.33 -0.79 -10.49
CA GLN A 187 8.90 -0.42 -9.13
C GLN A 187 9.85 -0.93 -8.05
N LEU A 188 10.31 -2.17 -8.18
CA LEU A 188 11.19 -2.76 -7.17
C LEU A 188 12.58 -2.10 -7.17
N SER A 189 13.10 -1.70 -8.35
CA SER A 189 14.33 -0.89 -8.46
C SER A 189 14.15 0.50 -7.90
N ALA A 190 13.00 1.15 -8.13
CA ALA A 190 12.68 2.45 -7.56
C ALA A 190 12.64 2.38 -6.02
N LEU A 191 12.04 1.33 -5.47
CA LEU A 191 12.02 1.07 -4.04
C LEU A 191 13.44 0.92 -3.47
N LYS A 192 14.29 0.08 -4.11
CA LYS A 192 15.70 -0.09 -3.73
C LYS A 192 16.45 1.25 -3.76
N TRP A 193 16.19 2.06 -4.76
CA TRP A 193 16.84 3.36 -4.94
C TRP A 193 16.42 4.35 -3.85
N CYS A 194 15.13 4.48 -3.58
CA CYS A 194 14.58 5.30 -2.51
C CYS A 194 15.06 4.86 -1.12
N ALA A 195 15.11 3.55 -0.87
CA ALA A 195 15.52 2.99 0.41
C ALA A 195 16.98 3.30 0.80
N ARG A 196 17.84 3.69 -0.17
CA ARG A 196 19.24 4.08 0.13
C ARG A 196 19.35 5.36 0.94
N VAL A 197 18.38 6.25 0.83
CA VAL A 197 18.39 7.57 1.50
C VAL A 197 17.34 7.66 2.60
N ALA A 198 16.36 6.76 2.62
CA ALA A 198 15.29 6.78 3.60
C ALA A 198 15.81 6.50 5.01
N THR A 199 15.45 7.35 5.95
CA THR A 199 15.69 7.19 7.39
C THR A 199 14.43 6.75 8.13
N LYS A 200 13.27 6.81 7.48
CA LYS A 200 11.96 6.48 8.00
C LYS A 200 11.33 5.35 7.19
N PRO A 201 10.25 4.71 7.70
CA PRO A 201 9.57 3.64 6.99
C PRO A 201 9.13 4.01 5.58
N ILE A 202 9.21 3.03 4.66
CA ILE A 202 8.66 3.12 3.31
C ILE A 202 7.48 2.16 3.18
N ILE A 203 6.39 2.63 2.57
CA ILE A 203 5.30 1.81 2.09
C ILE A 203 5.48 1.64 0.59
N ALA A 204 5.71 0.41 0.12
CA ALA A 204 5.76 0.09 -1.30
C ALA A 204 4.33 0.00 -1.84
N ASP A 205 3.98 0.84 -2.81
CA ASP A 205 2.61 0.96 -3.31
C ASP A 205 2.48 0.54 -4.77
N GLY A 206 1.81 -0.59 -4.98
CA GLY A 206 1.45 -1.10 -6.29
C GLY A 206 2.50 -2.02 -6.93
N GLY A 207 2.08 -2.68 -8.00
CA GLY A 207 2.90 -3.64 -8.73
C GLY A 207 2.90 -5.06 -8.17
N ILE A 208 2.30 -5.28 -7.02
CA ILE A 208 2.20 -6.60 -6.36
C ILE A 208 1.17 -7.46 -7.07
N ARG A 209 1.58 -8.64 -7.50
CA ARG A 209 0.74 -9.59 -8.24
C ARG A 209 0.71 -10.96 -7.62
N GLU A 210 1.77 -11.34 -6.92
CA GLU A 210 1.96 -12.62 -6.25
C GLU A 210 2.36 -12.41 -4.79
N HIS A 211 2.10 -13.40 -3.92
CA HIS A 211 2.45 -13.30 -2.51
C HIS A 211 3.97 -13.17 -2.29
N GLY A 212 4.78 -13.80 -3.16
CA GLY A 212 6.24 -13.67 -3.12
C GLY A 212 6.76 -12.24 -3.31
N ASP A 213 5.96 -11.35 -3.92
CA ASP A 213 6.33 -9.95 -4.11
C ASP A 213 6.38 -9.17 -2.80
N ILE A 214 5.66 -9.67 -1.77
CA ILE A 214 5.75 -9.14 -0.40
C ILE A 214 7.18 -9.28 0.11
N ALA A 215 7.74 -10.49 0.02
CA ALA A 215 9.13 -10.75 0.44
C ALA A 215 10.14 -9.94 -0.37
N LYS A 216 9.95 -9.82 -1.68
CA LYS A 216 10.80 -8.98 -2.55
C LYS A 216 10.75 -7.52 -2.12
N SER A 217 9.58 -6.99 -1.82
CA SER A 217 9.42 -5.61 -1.33
C SER A 217 10.15 -5.38 0.00
N ILE A 218 10.01 -6.30 0.96
CA ILE A 218 10.74 -6.25 2.24
C ILE A 218 12.25 -6.29 2.00
N ARG A 219 12.73 -7.16 1.10
CA ARG A 219 14.15 -7.26 0.75
C ARG A 219 14.72 -5.93 0.30
N PHE A 220 13.97 -5.16 -0.46
CA PHE A 220 14.43 -3.88 -1.05
C PHE A 220 14.03 -2.64 -0.26
N GLY A 221 13.56 -2.79 0.97
CA GLY A 221 13.47 -1.69 1.93
C GLY A 221 12.07 -1.30 2.37
N ALA A 222 11.02 -1.94 1.87
CA ALA A 222 9.67 -1.68 2.34
C ALA A 222 9.49 -2.12 3.81
N THR A 223 8.71 -1.35 4.55
CA THR A 223 8.18 -1.72 5.87
C THR A 223 6.77 -2.27 5.73
N MET A 224 5.95 -1.64 4.89
CA MET A 224 4.60 -2.09 4.53
C MET A 224 4.46 -2.16 3.02
N ILE A 225 3.52 -2.96 2.55
CA ILE A 225 3.22 -3.17 1.13
C ILE A 225 1.74 -2.89 0.90
N MET A 226 1.43 -1.87 0.09
CA MET A 226 0.07 -1.54 -0.29
C MET A 226 -0.34 -2.32 -1.54
N ILE A 227 -1.47 -3.03 -1.43
CA ILE A 227 -1.95 -3.98 -2.45
C ILE A 227 -3.35 -3.59 -2.90
N GLY A 228 -3.53 -3.43 -4.20
CA GLY A 228 -4.82 -3.12 -4.83
C GLY A 228 -5.52 -4.36 -5.38
N SER A 229 -5.15 -4.81 -6.59
CA SER A 229 -5.89 -5.81 -7.36
C SER A 229 -6.09 -7.14 -6.63
N MET A 230 -5.09 -7.64 -5.93
CA MET A 230 -5.18 -8.90 -5.19
C MET A 230 -6.20 -8.84 -4.04
N LEU A 231 -6.49 -7.64 -3.52
CA LEU A 231 -7.45 -7.41 -2.43
C LEU A 231 -8.76 -6.77 -2.90
N ALA A 232 -8.95 -6.59 -4.21
CA ALA A 232 -10.16 -6.02 -4.81
C ALA A 232 -11.23 -7.05 -5.22
N GLY A 233 -10.87 -8.34 -5.31
CA GLY A 233 -11.72 -9.41 -5.82
C GLY A 233 -12.26 -10.33 -4.72
N HIS A 234 -12.75 -9.80 -3.61
CA HIS A 234 -13.34 -10.59 -2.52
C HIS A 234 -14.85 -10.37 -2.42
N GLU A 235 -15.55 -11.28 -1.75
CA GLU A 235 -16.99 -11.15 -1.53
C GLU A 235 -17.34 -9.83 -0.83
N GLU A 236 -16.51 -9.41 0.12
CA GLU A 236 -16.65 -8.17 0.89
C GLU A 236 -16.21 -6.91 0.12
N SER A 237 -15.46 -7.05 -0.98
CA SER A 237 -14.94 -5.91 -1.72
C SER A 237 -16.04 -4.96 -2.19
N PRO A 238 -15.86 -3.62 -2.02
CA PRO A 238 -16.92 -2.65 -2.28
C PRO A 238 -17.28 -2.47 -3.75
N GLY A 239 -16.40 -2.87 -4.68
CA GLY A 239 -16.68 -2.80 -6.11
C GLY A 239 -17.97 -3.53 -6.48
N ALA A 240 -18.71 -3.01 -7.45
CA ALA A 240 -19.94 -3.64 -7.90
C ALA A 240 -19.70 -5.08 -8.37
N THR A 241 -20.61 -5.98 -8.01
CA THR A 241 -20.58 -7.37 -8.49
C THR A 241 -21.18 -7.43 -9.90
N VAL A 242 -20.45 -8.00 -10.84
CA VAL A 242 -20.85 -8.16 -12.24
C VAL A 242 -20.76 -9.63 -12.62
N GLU A 243 -21.79 -10.14 -13.30
CA GLU A 243 -21.78 -11.49 -13.86
C GLU A 243 -21.39 -11.43 -15.34
N VAL A 244 -20.41 -12.25 -15.73
CA VAL A 244 -20.01 -12.44 -17.13
C VAL A 244 -19.87 -13.94 -17.39
N ASP A 245 -20.62 -14.46 -18.34
CA ASP A 245 -20.63 -15.89 -18.72
C ASP A 245 -20.79 -16.84 -17.52
N GLY A 246 -21.73 -16.50 -16.60
CA GLY A 246 -22.02 -17.28 -15.39
C GLY A 246 -20.96 -17.21 -14.29
N LYS A 247 -19.96 -16.35 -14.42
CA LYS A 247 -18.93 -16.11 -13.41
C LYS A 247 -19.09 -14.73 -12.80
N LEU A 248 -18.86 -14.65 -11.49
CA LEU A 248 -18.95 -13.40 -10.74
C LEU A 248 -17.60 -12.69 -10.64
N PHE A 249 -17.63 -11.38 -10.84
CA PHE A 249 -16.49 -10.48 -10.78
C PHE A 249 -16.82 -9.27 -9.91
N LYS A 250 -15.77 -8.64 -9.39
CA LYS A 250 -15.85 -7.31 -8.76
C LYS A 250 -15.28 -6.26 -9.72
N GLU A 251 -15.94 -5.12 -9.81
CA GLU A 251 -15.34 -3.95 -10.46
C GLU A 251 -14.16 -3.43 -9.65
N TYR A 252 -13.06 -3.15 -10.36
CA TYR A 252 -11.87 -2.55 -9.79
C TYR A 252 -11.39 -1.41 -10.69
N TYR A 253 -11.29 -0.21 -10.12
CA TYR A 253 -10.84 0.98 -10.85
C TYR A 253 -9.94 1.89 -10.01
N GLY A 254 -9.05 2.62 -10.69
CA GLY A 254 -8.11 3.52 -10.06
C GLY A 254 -8.77 4.82 -9.55
N SER A 255 -8.20 5.39 -8.51
CA SER A 255 -8.64 6.68 -7.95
C SER A 255 -8.58 7.82 -8.96
N ALA A 256 -7.66 7.75 -9.93
CA ALA A 256 -7.54 8.71 -11.03
C ALA A 256 -8.34 8.34 -12.29
N SER A 257 -9.27 7.37 -12.21
CA SER A 257 -10.16 7.01 -13.31
C SER A 257 -11.33 8.00 -13.43
N ASP A 258 -11.93 8.07 -14.62
CA ASP A 258 -13.17 8.79 -14.88
C ASP A 258 -14.34 8.23 -14.04
N PHE A 259 -14.36 6.93 -13.79
CA PHE A 259 -15.34 6.27 -12.91
C PHE A 259 -15.31 6.81 -11.48
N ASN A 260 -14.12 7.10 -10.94
CA ASN A 260 -14.00 7.66 -9.60
C ASN A 260 -14.22 9.17 -9.58
N LYS A 261 -13.77 9.88 -10.62
CA LYS A 261 -13.88 11.35 -10.71
C LYS A 261 -15.25 11.84 -11.14
N GLY A 262 -16.03 11.00 -11.85
CA GLY A 262 -17.28 11.41 -12.46
C GLY A 262 -17.14 12.33 -13.69
N GLU A 263 -15.91 12.57 -14.14
CA GLU A 263 -15.59 13.39 -15.32
C GLU A 263 -14.37 12.85 -16.06
N TYR A 264 -14.34 13.06 -17.39
CA TYR A 264 -13.21 12.65 -18.23
C TYR A 264 -12.19 13.81 -18.33
N LYS A 265 -11.45 14.05 -17.24
CA LYS A 265 -10.41 15.08 -17.16
C LYS A 265 -9.21 14.55 -16.37
N HIS A 266 -8.01 14.64 -16.98
CA HIS A 266 -6.78 14.12 -16.39
C HIS A 266 -6.91 12.65 -15.92
N VAL A 267 -7.44 11.79 -16.81
CA VAL A 267 -7.67 10.38 -16.50
C VAL A 267 -6.36 9.60 -16.60
N GLU A 268 -5.93 9.02 -15.47
CA GLU A 268 -4.73 8.18 -15.34
C GLU A 268 -5.06 6.79 -14.74
N GLY A 269 -6.32 6.42 -14.68
CA GLY A 269 -6.81 5.12 -14.23
C GLY A 269 -7.78 4.49 -15.21
N LYS A 270 -7.89 3.16 -15.16
CA LYS A 270 -8.87 2.37 -15.92
C LYS A 270 -9.72 1.51 -14.99
N ARG A 271 -10.83 0.98 -15.52
CA ARG A 271 -11.68 -0.03 -14.86
C ARG A 271 -11.37 -1.40 -15.44
N ILE A 272 -11.32 -2.40 -14.57
CA ILE A 272 -11.24 -3.83 -14.94
C ILE A 272 -12.19 -4.63 -14.05
N LEU A 273 -12.35 -5.90 -14.38
CA LEU A 273 -13.08 -6.88 -13.58
C LEU A 273 -12.08 -7.84 -12.92
N GLU A 274 -12.19 -8.01 -11.61
CA GLU A 274 -11.41 -8.99 -10.85
C GLU A 274 -12.29 -10.17 -10.47
N PRO A 275 -11.90 -11.43 -10.78
CA PRO A 275 -12.65 -12.60 -10.37
C PRO A 275 -12.84 -12.64 -8.85
N ILE A 276 -14.01 -13.10 -8.40
CA ILE A 276 -14.24 -13.28 -6.96
C ILE A 276 -13.47 -14.49 -6.47
N LYS A 277 -12.66 -14.29 -5.42
CA LYS A 277 -11.75 -15.28 -4.81
C LYS A 277 -12.21 -15.78 -3.44
N GLY A 278 -13.47 -15.58 -3.07
CA GLY A 278 -13.97 -15.85 -1.72
C GLY A 278 -13.70 -14.71 -0.74
N HIS A 279 -13.50 -15.04 0.52
CA HIS A 279 -13.41 -14.05 1.61
C HIS A 279 -11.99 -13.45 1.76
N LEU A 280 -11.94 -12.15 2.07
CA LEU A 280 -10.70 -11.41 2.33
C LEU A 280 -9.84 -12.06 3.42
N ALA A 281 -10.49 -12.55 4.49
CA ALA A 281 -9.80 -13.19 5.60
C ALA A 281 -8.93 -14.39 5.15
N ASN A 282 -9.41 -15.20 4.22
CA ASN A 282 -8.69 -16.37 3.72
C ASN A 282 -7.43 -15.96 2.95
N THR A 283 -7.54 -14.95 2.09
CA THR A 283 -6.39 -14.42 1.35
C THR A 283 -5.32 -13.85 2.28
N LEU A 284 -5.71 -13.14 3.34
CA LEU A 284 -4.75 -12.59 4.31
C LEU A 284 -4.06 -13.70 5.12
N ILE A 285 -4.78 -14.79 5.45
CA ILE A 285 -4.17 -15.97 6.09
C ILE A 285 -3.18 -16.65 5.16
N GLU A 286 -3.51 -16.83 3.88
CA GLU A 286 -2.59 -17.39 2.88
C GLU A 286 -1.35 -16.51 2.72
N MET A 287 -1.51 -15.18 2.63
CA MET A 287 -0.39 -14.24 2.58
C MET A 287 0.52 -14.35 3.82
N GLU A 288 -0.07 -14.55 5.00
CA GLU A 288 0.69 -14.76 6.23
C GLU A 288 1.51 -16.05 6.17
N GLN A 289 0.90 -17.16 5.77
CA GLN A 289 1.58 -18.46 5.62
C GLN A 289 2.71 -18.42 4.58
N ASP A 290 2.49 -17.75 3.46
CA ASP A 290 3.51 -17.59 2.41
C ASP A 290 4.63 -16.65 2.85
N THR A 291 4.31 -15.61 3.63
CA THR A 291 5.32 -14.74 4.26
C THR A 291 6.13 -15.49 5.31
N GLN A 292 5.50 -16.36 6.12
CA GLN A 292 6.21 -17.27 7.03
C GLN A 292 7.18 -18.18 6.27
N SER A 293 6.73 -18.74 5.13
CA SER A 293 7.58 -19.54 4.25
C SER A 293 8.77 -18.73 3.72
N SER A 294 8.56 -17.48 3.34
CA SER A 294 9.62 -16.58 2.87
C SER A 294 10.62 -16.26 3.98
N ILE A 295 10.18 -16.05 5.22
CA ILE A 295 11.06 -15.84 6.38
C ILE A 295 11.89 -17.10 6.64
N SER A 296 11.27 -18.27 6.64
CA SER A 296 11.98 -19.56 6.79
C SER A 296 13.05 -19.71 5.72
N ASN A 297 12.72 -19.44 4.45
CA ASN A 297 13.67 -19.51 3.34
C ASN A 297 14.80 -18.48 3.46
N SER A 298 14.58 -17.35 4.14
CA SER A 298 15.63 -16.38 4.41
C SER A 298 16.67 -16.84 5.45
N GLY A 299 16.43 -17.97 6.11
CA GLY A 299 17.22 -18.46 7.22
C GLY A 299 16.99 -17.69 8.52
N GLY A 300 15.94 -16.89 8.58
CA GLY A 300 15.54 -16.07 9.72
C GLY A 300 14.32 -16.63 10.47
N THR A 301 13.87 -15.85 11.45
CA THR A 301 12.66 -16.10 12.25
C THR A 301 11.72 -14.91 12.28
N LYS A 302 12.15 -13.77 11.75
CA LYS A 302 11.43 -12.49 11.75
C LYS A 302 11.38 -11.89 10.35
N LEU A 303 10.36 -11.12 10.06
CA LEU A 303 10.14 -10.47 8.77
C LEU A 303 11.38 -9.75 8.24
N MET A 304 12.07 -8.98 9.09
CA MET A 304 13.24 -8.17 8.67
C MET A 304 14.48 -8.99 8.35
N ASP A 305 14.52 -10.30 8.64
CA ASP A 305 15.62 -11.15 8.23
C ASP A 305 15.68 -11.35 6.71
N ILE A 306 14.52 -11.18 6.01
CA ILE A 306 14.45 -11.19 4.55
C ILE A 306 15.35 -10.09 3.93
N ARG A 307 15.57 -8.98 4.61
CA ARG A 307 16.45 -7.89 4.11
C ARG A 307 17.90 -8.29 3.90
N LYS A 308 18.34 -9.40 4.49
CA LYS A 308 19.74 -9.85 4.50
C LYS A 308 20.07 -10.88 3.40
N VAL A 309 19.09 -11.34 2.63
CA VAL A 309 19.32 -12.37 1.62
C VAL A 309 19.90 -11.78 0.33
N ASN A 310 20.64 -12.61 -0.40
CA ASN A 310 21.08 -12.28 -1.76
C ASN A 310 19.93 -12.51 -2.75
N TYR A 311 20.10 -12.02 -3.97
CA TYR A 311 19.13 -12.16 -5.05
C TYR A 311 19.85 -12.32 -6.39
N VAL A 312 19.11 -12.78 -7.38
CA VAL A 312 19.54 -12.85 -8.78
C VAL A 312 18.56 -12.10 -9.66
N ILE A 313 19.06 -11.50 -10.72
CA ILE A 313 18.24 -10.90 -11.77
C ILE A 313 18.16 -11.91 -12.90
N LEU A 314 16.96 -12.33 -13.28
CA LEU A 314 16.71 -13.25 -14.38
C LEU A 314 16.86 -12.53 -15.72
N GLY A 315 17.58 -13.14 -16.67
CA GLY A 315 17.65 -12.65 -18.05
C GLY A 315 16.30 -12.73 -18.76
N GLY A 316 16.11 -11.94 -19.84
CA GLY A 316 14.84 -11.80 -20.51
C GLY A 316 14.20 -13.09 -21.02
N ASP A 317 14.99 -14.12 -21.35
CA ASP A 317 14.49 -15.41 -21.82
C ASP A 317 13.91 -16.29 -20.71
N ASN A 318 14.30 -16.08 -19.45
CA ASN A 318 13.85 -16.85 -18.30
C ASN A 318 12.65 -16.20 -17.56
N ALA A 319 12.36 -14.93 -17.83
CA ALA A 319 11.25 -14.24 -17.21
C ALA A 319 9.86 -14.66 -17.75
N GLY A 320 9.82 -15.32 -18.91
CA GLY A 320 8.60 -15.77 -19.58
C GLY A 320 8.12 -17.17 -19.21
N GLU A 321 8.97 -18.02 -18.64
CA GLU A 321 8.62 -19.41 -18.34
C GLU A 321 7.74 -19.61 -17.11
N HIS A 322 7.64 -18.62 -16.23
CA HIS A 322 6.80 -18.68 -15.03
C HIS A 322 5.36 -18.23 -15.21
N LEU A 323 4.95 -17.85 -16.43
CA LEU A 323 3.58 -17.43 -16.74
C LEU A 323 2.65 -18.58 -17.19
N LEU A 324 3.14 -19.82 -17.21
CA LEU A 324 2.42 -20.99 -17.75
C LEU A 324 2.27 -22.17 -16.77
N MET A 325 2.41 -21.97 -15.47
CA MET A 325 2.03 -22.98 -14.47
C MET A 325 0.91 -22.51 -13.56
#